data_d244f0aaffbe0ba2d3bbb691a7b14ec5
#
_entry.id   d244f0aaffbe0ba2d3bbb691a7b14ec5
#
_cell.length_a   1.000
_cell.length_b   1.000
_cell.length_c   1.000
_cell.angle_alpha   90.00
_cell.angle_beta   90.00
_cell.angle_gamma   90.00
#
_symmetry.space_group_name_H-M   'P 1'
#
loop_
_entity.id
_entity.type
_entity.pdbx_description
1 polymer ?
#
loop_
_entity_poly.entity_id
_entity_poly.type
_entity_poly.pdbx_seq_one_letter_code
_entity_poly.pdbx_strand_id
1 'polypeptide(L)'
;MNSSIEQSFLEYSEKQKEAEKKLKEDSDEQRRIANRLFSTEDGKAYARRMIRACQMLEAGQKALAPDELQRLRAQQDFVNRFITKSVDRKVFIDIIEGI
;
A
#
# COMPACT_ATOMS: atom_id res chain seq x y z
N MET A 1 15.51 33.11 -28.24
CA MET A 1 15.82 31.68 -28.30
C MET A 1 15.74 30.99 -26.94
N ASN A 2 16.13 31.67 -25.87
CA ASN A 2 16.04 31.05 -24.52
C ASN A 2 14.60 30.90 -24.02
N SER A 3 13.67 31.71 -24.54
CA SER A 3 12.29 31.69 -24.09
C SER A 3 11.54 30.36 -24.41
N SER A 4 11.87 29.70 -25.52
CA SER A 4 11.22 28.42 -25.86
C SER A 4 11.70 27.25 -25.00
N ILE A 5 12.99 27.28 -24.63
CA ILE A 5 13.55 26.26 -23.71
C ILE A 5 13.01 26.47 -22.30
N GLU A 6 12.95 27.71 -21.82
CA GLU A 6 12.40 28.07 -20.54
C GLU A 6 10.92 27.70 -20.45
N GLN A 7 10.15 27.98 -21.50
CA GLN A 7 8.74 27.64 -21.58
C GLN A 7 8.52 26.12 -21.56
N SER A 8 9.32 25.35 -22.30
CA SER A 8 9.27 23.89 -22.30
C SER A 8 9.59 23.33 -20.92
N PHE A 9 10.57 23.91 -20.24
CA PHE A 9 10.93 23.51 -18.88
C PHE A 9 9.82 23.82 -17.88
N LEU A 10 9.18 24.98 -17.98
CA LEU A 10 8.05 25.36 -17.14
C LEU A 10 6.85 24.43 -17.36
N GLU A 11 6.53 24.11 -18.61
CA GLU A 11 5.46 23.18 -18.95
C GLU A 11 5.74 21.80 -18.38
N TYR A 12 6.96 21.31 -18.50
CA TYR A 12 7.37 20.03 -17.91
C TYR A 12 7.22 20.05 -16.39
N SER A 13 7.68 21.10 -15.75
CA SER A 13 7.58 21.28 -14.29
C SER A 13 6.13 21.32 -13.83
N GLU A 14 5.24 21.99 -14.55
CA GLU A 14 3.81 22.05 -14.25
C GLU A 14 3.15 20.68 -14.42
N LYS A 15 3.46 19.96 -15.48
CA LYS A 15 2.96 18.59 -15.71
C LYS A 15 3.43 17.64 -14.61
N GLN A 16 4.68 17.78 -14.17
CA GLN A 16 5.21 16.97 -13.08
C GLN A 16 4.49 17.26 -11.76
N LYS A 17 4.23 18.53 -11.44
CA LYS A 17 3.47 18.94 -10.27
C LYS A 17 2.03 18.40 -10.29
N GLU A 18 1.38 18.46 -11.45
CA GLU A 18 0.04 17.90 -11.62
C GLU A 18 0.02 16.40 -11.43
N ALA A 19 1.01 15.69 -11.98
CA ALA A 19 1.14 14.25 -11.82
C ALA A 19 1.36 13.87 -10.34
N GLU A 20 2.24 14.58 -9.64
CA GLU A 20 2.49 14.39 -8.21
C GLU A 20 1.22 14.66 -7.38
N LYS A 21 0.47 15.71 -7.72
CA LYS A 21 -0.77 16.04 -7.06
C LYS A 21 -1.81 14.94 -7.23
N LYS A 22 -1.96 14.40 -8.45
CA LYS A 22 -2.87 13.29 -8.72
C LYS A 22 -2.49 12.04 -7.96
N LEU A 23 -1.19 11.70 -7.91
CA LEU A 23 -0.70 10.55 -7.15
C LEU A 23 -1.00 10.70 -5.67
N LYS A 24 -0.83 11.90 -5.13
CA LYS A 24 -1.15 12.19 -3.72
C LYS A 24 -2.65 12.05 -3.45
N GLU A 25 -3.49 12.62 -4.32
CA GLU A 25 -4.95 12.53 -4.20
C GLU A 25 -5.42 11.08 -4.25
N ASP A 26 -4.87 10.26 -5.18
CA ASP A 26 -5.18 8.84 -5.29
C ASP A 26 -4.73 8.07 -4.05
N SER A 27 -3.56 8.39 -3.51
CA SER A 27 -3.05 7.77 -2.29
C SER A 27 -3.91 8.12 -1.07
N ASP A 28 -4.32 9.38 -0.95
CA ASP A 28 -5.18 9.84 0.13
C ASP A 28 -6.57 9.19 0.05
N GLU A 29 -7.11 9.05 -1.15
CA GLU A 29 -8.38 8.36 -1.38
C GLU A 29 -8.28 6.87 -1.04
N GLN A 30 -7.22 6.20 -1.46
CA GLN A 30 -6.98 4.81 -1.12
C GLN A 30 -6.93 4.61 0.40
N ARG A 31 -6.24 5.50 1.12
CA ARG A 31 -6.16 5.46 2.59
C ARG A 31 -7.53 5.63 3.22
N ARG A 32 -8.32 6.58 2.74
CA ARG A 32 -9.68 6.83 3.22
C ARG A 32 -10.57 5.61 3.06
N ILE A 33 -10.52 4.99 1.88
CA ILE A 33 -11.31 3.79 1.57
C ILE A 33 -10.83 2.61 2.44
N ALA A 34 -9.53 2.41 2.53
CA ALA A 34 -8.95 1.33 3.33
C ALA A 34 -9.30 1.48 4.82
N ASN A 35 -9.21 2.68 5.38
CA ASN A 35 -9.59 2.93 6.76
C ASN A 35 -11.07 2.62 7.02
N ARG A 36 -11.94 3.01 6.09
CA ARG A 36 -13.37 2.71 6.20
C ARG A 36 -13.64 1.22 6.14
N LEU A 37 -13.05 0.54 5.17
CA LEU A 37 -13.25 -0.89 4.95
C LEU A 37 -12.74 -1.72 6.12
N PHE A 38 -11.51 -1.46 6.56
CA PHE A 38 -10.84 -2.25 7.59
C PHE A 38 -11.14 -1.78 9.01
N SER A 39 -12.02 -0.80 9.19
CA SER A 39 -12.58 -0.45 10.50
C SER A 39 -13.85 -1.24 10.83
N THR A 40 -14.44 -1.91 9.86
CA THR A 40 -15.58 -2.79 10.08
C THR A 40 -15.11 -4.13 10.65
N GLU A 41 -15.99 -4.84 11.36
CA GLU A 41 -15.64 -6.16 11.90
C GLU A 41 -15.28 -7.16 10.81
N ASP A 42 -16.05 -7.18 9.72
CA ASP A 42 -15.76 -8.07 8.59
C ASP A 42 -14.48 -7.69 7.87
N GLY A 43 -14.24 -6.39 7.71
CA GLY A 43 -12.99 -5.90 7.10
C GLY A 43 -11.77 -6.28 7.91
N LYS A 44 -11.82 -6.12 9.23
CA LYS A 44 -10.74 -6.54 10.13
C LYS A 44 -10.51 -8.06 10.06
N ALA A 45 -11.58 -8.83 10.09
CA ALA A 45 -11.50 -10.29 10.01
C ALA A 45 -10.84 -10.73 8.69
N TYR A 46 -11.21 -10.11 7.59
CA TYR A 46 -10.63 -10.40 6.28
C TYR A 46 -9.16 -10.01 6.21
N ALA A 47 -8.80 -8.84 6.74
CA ALA A 47 -7.41 -8.38 6.82
C ALA A 47 -6.54 -9.34 7.63
N ARG A 48 -7.03 -9.79 8.79
CA ARG A 48 -6.33 -10.77 9.64
C ARG A 48 -6.11 -12.08 8.89
N ARG A 49 -7.12 -12.54 8.15
CA ARG A 49 -7.01 -13.75 7.35
C ARG A 49 -5.95 -13.64 6.26
N MET A 50 -5.89 -12.50 5.57
CA MET A 50 -4.87 -12.26 4.54
C MET A 50 -3.46 -12.19 5.15
N ILE A 51 -3.29 -11.51 6.28
CA ILE A 51 -2.00 -11.41 6.96
C ILE A 51 -1.50 -12.79 7.39
N ARG A 52 -2.38 -13.64 7.93
CA ARG A 52 -2.03 -15.02 8.29
C ARG A 52 -1.68 -15.87 7.08
N ALA A 53 -2.46 -15.76 6.00
CA ALA A 53 -2.23 -16.52 4.77
C ALA A 53 -0.87 -16.20 4.15
N CYS A 54 -0.41 -14.95 4.28
CA CYS A 54 0.88 -14.50 3.78
C CYS A 54 2.03 -14.69 4.77
N GLN A 55 1.78 -15.29 5.94
CA GLN A 55 2.79 -15.56 6.97
C GLN A 55 3.57 -14.29 7.37
N MET A 56 2.92 -13.15 7.40
CA MET A 56 3.61 -11.86 7.60
C MET A 56 4.14 -11.66 9.02
N LEU A 57 3.56 -12.35 9.99
CA LEU A 57 3.93 -12.22 11.41
C LEU A 57 4.71 -13.43 11.93
N GLU A 58 5.02 -14.39 11.08
CA GLU A 58 5.78 -15.56 11.50
C GLU A 58 7.27 -15.26 11.52
N ALA A 59 7.90 -15.47 12.67
CA ALA A 59 9.34 -15.40 12.82
C ALA A 59 9.93 -16.72 12.32
N GLY A 60 10.74 -16.67 11.26
CA GLY A 60 11.35 -17.86 10.67
C GLY A 60 10.39 -18.57 9.72
N GLN A 61 10.36 -18.12 8.50
CA GLN A 61 9.63 -18.80 7.44
C GLN A 61 10.27 -20.17 7.18
N LYS A 62 9.42 -21.18 6.95
CA LYS A 62 9.89 -22.49 6.53
C LYS A 62 10.76 -22.35 5.28
N ALA A 63 11.75 -23.23 5.13
CA ALA A 63 12.54 -23.29 3.92
C ALA A 63 11.62 -23.57 2.74
N LEU A 64 11.41 -22.56 1.90
CA LEU A 64 10.58 -22.65 0.70
C LEU A 64 11.46 -22.77 -0.52
N ALA A 65 10.96 -23.45 -1.55
CA ALA A 65 11.60 -23.44 -2.86
C ALA A 65 11.66 -21.99 -3.39
N PRO A 66 12.66 -21.61 -4.23
CA PRO A 66 12.81 -20.23 -4.68
C PRO A 66 11.57 -19.63 -5.35
N ASP A 67 10.84 -20.43 -6.13
CA ASP A 67 9.61 -19.99 -6.78
C ASP A 67 8.45 -19.80 -5.78
N GLU A 68 8.35 -20.65 -4.78
CA GLU A 68 7.36 -20.51 -3.69
C GLU A 68 7.65 -19.27 -2.85
N LEU A 69 8.92 -19.04 -2.53
CA LEU A 69 9.35 -17.85 -1.78
C LEU A 69 9.05 -16.59 -2.56
N GLN A 70 9.26 -16.58 -3.87
CA GLN A 70 8.96 -15.44 -4.73
C GLN A 70 7.47 -15.13 -4.75
N ARG A 71 6.61 -16.15 -4.84
CA ARG A 71 5.15 -15.98 -4.76
C ARG A 71 4.72 -15.44 -3.41
N LEU A 72 5.28 -15.97 -2.34
CA LEU A 72 4.97 -15.50 -0.99
C LEU A 72 5.33 -14.03 -0.80
N ARG A 73 6.52 -13.63 -1.26
CA ARG A 73 6.96 -12.24 -1.21
C ARG A 73 6.05 -11.30 -2.02
N ALA A 74 5.61 -11.74 -3.20
CA ALA A 74 4.68 -10.97 -4.01
C ALA A 74 3.34 -10.77 -3.30
N GLN A 75 2.83 -11.81 -2.64
CA GLN A 75 1.61 -11.73 -1.84
C GLN A 75 1.79 -10.80 -0.63
N GLN A 76 2.92 -10.90 0.07
CA GLN A 76 3.25 -10.03 1.20
C GLN A 76 3.33 -8.57 0.76
N ASP A 77 3.95 -8.29 -0.38
CA ASP A 77 4.04 -6.93 -0.92
C ASP A 77 2.66 -6.36 -1.25
N PHE A 78 1.79 -7.17 -1.82
CA PHE A 78 0.43 -6.79 -2.12
C PHE A 78 -0.35 -6.44 -0.83
N VAL A 79 -0.30 -7.30 0.16
CA VAL A 79 -0.97 -7.07 1.45
C VAL A 79 -0.40 -5.83 2.14
N ASN A 80 0.91 -5.65 2.12
CA ASN A 80 1.54 -4.44 2.67
C ASN A 80 1.03 -3.17 1.99
N ARG A 81 0.94 -3.18 0.66
CA ARG A 81 0.53 -2.01 -0.12
C ARG A 81 -0.92 -1.65 0.14
N PHE A 82 -1.82 -2.63 0.16
CA PHE A 82 -3.27 -2.39 0.20
C PHE A 82 -3.86 -2.43 1.60
N ILE A 83 -3.17 -3.00 2.57
CA ILE A 83 -3.65 -3.06 3.95
C ILE A 83 -2.72 -2.31 4.89
N THR A 84 -1.54 -2.87 5.18
CA THR A 84 -0.71 -2.40 6.30
C THR A 84 -0.21 -0.97 6.13
N LYS A 85 0.12 -0.56 4.90
CA LYS A 85 0.59 0.79 4.58
C LYS A 85 -0.52 1.74 4.17
N SER A 86 -1.72 1.23 3.86
CA SER A 86 -2.84 2.04 3.41
C SER A 86 -3.73 2.51 4.54
N VAL A 87 -3.75 1.81 5.67
CA VAL A 87 -4.58 2.17 6.82
C VAL A 87 -3.80 3.04 7.81
N ASP A 88 -4.54 3.79 8.63
CA ASP A 88 -3.95 4.52 9.74
C ASP A 88 -3.42 3.57 10.80
N ARG A 89 -2.45 4.04 11.57
CA ARG A 89 -1.80 3.23 12.62
C ARG A 89 -2.81 2.61 13.59
N LYS A 90 -3.83 3.36 13.98
CA LYS A 90 -4.86 2.87 14.89
C LYS A 90 -5.62 1.68 14.32
N VAL A 91 -6.02 1.77 13.04
CA VAL A 91 -6.71 0.67 12.35
C VAL A 91 -5.80 -0.55 12.23
N PHE A 92 -4.54 -0.33 11.89
CA PHE A 92 -3.54 -1.40 11.80
C PHE A 92 -3.36 -2.11 13.16
N ILE A 93 -3.25 -1.37 14.24
CA ILE A 93 -3.13 -1.94 15.59
C ILE A 93 -4.35 -2.78 15.93
N ASP A 94 -5.56 -2.29 15.65
CA ASP A 94 -6.79 -3.03 15.90
C ASP A 94 -6.84 -4.36 15.12
N ILE A 95 -6.33 -4.36 13.89
CA ILE A 95 -6.23 -5.59 13.09
C ILE A 95 -5.26 -6.58 13.74
N ILE A 96 -4.07 -6.11 14.10
CA ILE A 96 -2.99 -6.95 14.64
C ILE A 96 -3.36 -7.51 16.01
N GLU A 97 -3.99 -6.73 16.88
CA GLU A 97 -4.42 -7.19 18.20
C GLU A 97 -5.42 -8.35 18.16
N GLY A 98 -6.16 -8.50 17.07
CA GLY A 98 -7.08 -9.59 16.87
C GLY A 98 -6.47 -10.88 16.30
N ILE A 99 -5.18 -10.85 15.99
CA ILE A 99 -4.47 -12.03 15.52
C ILE A 99 -3.96 -12.84 16.71
#